data_824af13b059f7c170dd865c76d7a0aa0
#
_entry.id   824af13b059f7c170dd865c76d7a0aa0
#
_cell.length_a   1.000
_cell.length_b   1.000
_cell.length_c   1.000
_cell.angle_alpha   90.00
_cell.angle_beta   90.00
_cell.angle_gamma   90.00
#
_symmetry.space_group_name_H-M   'P 1'
#
loop_
_entity.id
_entity.type
_entity.pdbx_description
1 polymer ?
#
loop_
_entity_poly.entity_id
_entity_poly.type
_entity_poly.pdbx_seq_one_letter_code
_entity_poly.pdbx_strand_id
1 'polypeptide(L)'
;MQLALCTISYRHHLRSFDELVRFAAANKFEAMDVWGVHAKHLQEADLVLLQNSGVHVSMLSHYLPFDAPLSVLLEQTKALSRLAQRLGTRRIRIFAGHKASHQLTEAERARLVYQLSGVCKVLDQAKQLVLLEIHPNTAADTIESTERLLHEVNHPACRVNFDVLHVVESGADPVAAYRRLEPVIEHLHLKTVGRADQFDVFEPANVYAASGSRDGMVPLFDGIVDYDRFFDELKSVLAAKTASLEWFGEHPDERLATDGRLVRQRLARPVLQFT
;
A
#
# COMPACT_ATOMS: atom_id res chain seq x y z
N MET A 1 11.85 11.13 -0.51
CA MET A 1 10.68 10.25 -0.31
C MET A 1 9.94 10.72 0.92
N GLN A 2 8.63 10.90 0.82
CA GLN A 2 7.76 11.18 1.96
C GLN A 2 7.41 9.87 2.67
N LEU A 3 7.34 9.88 4.00
CA LEU A 3 6.91 8.71 4.77
C LEU A 3 5.47 8.87 5.24
N ALA A 4 4.69 7.82 5.08
CA ALA A 4 3.32 7.72 5.56
C ALA A 4 3.21 6.65 6.65
N LEU A 5 2.33 6.91 7.62
CA LEU A 5 1.87 5.96 8.62
C LEU A 5 0.73 5.13 8.02
N CYS A 6 0.88 3.81 7.91
CA CYS A 6 -0.22 2.94 7.48
C CYS A 6 -1.13 2.62 8.68
N THR A 7 -2.39 3.08 8.63
CA THR A 7 -3.29 2.95 9.79
C THR A 7 -3.79 1.54 10.02
N ILE A 8 -3.73 0.63 9.04
CA ILE A 8 -4.06 -0.78 9.25
C ILE A 8 -3.15 -1.44 10.31
N SER A 9 -1.97 -0.88 10.55
CA SER A 9 -1.07 -1.30 11.64
C SER A 9 -1.75 -1.28 13.01
N TYR A 10 -2.80 -0.48 13.15
CA TYR A 10 -3.55 -0.29 14.39
C TYR A 10 -4.89 -1.04 14.42
N ARG A 11 -5.16 -1.95 13.49
CA ARG A 11 -6.45 -2.64 13.34
C ARG A 11 -6.94 -3.40 14.57
N HIS A 12 -6.04 -3.78 15.46
CA HIS A 12 -6.34 -4.50 16.72
C HIS A 12 -6.02 -3.64 17.96
N HIS A 13 -5.77 -2.34 17.79
CA HIS A 13 -5.44 -1.44 18.86
C HIS A 13 -6.57 -0.42 19.05
N LEU A 14 -6.94 -0.15 20.30
CA LEU A 14 -7.90 0.90 20.63
C LEU A 14 -7.20 2.26 20.50
N ARG A 15 -7.21 2.80 19.30
CA ARG A 15 -6.67 4.12 18.97
C ARG A 15 -7.72 4.93 18.23
N SER A 16 -7.96 6.14 18.69
CA SER A 16 -8.77 7.11 17.97
C SER A 16 -8.00 7.67 16.77
N PHE A 17 -8.71 8.21 15.80
CA PHE A 17 -8.06 8.79 14.63
C PHE A 17 -7.20 10.00 14.98
N ASP A 18 -7.63 10.82 15.93
CA ASP A 18 -6.88 11.98 16.42
C ASP A 18 -5.56 11.56 17.12
N GLU A 19 -5.54 10.45 17.86
CA GLU A 19 -4.30 9.90 18.41
C GLU A 19 -3.32 9.46 17.29
N LEU A 20 -3.82 8.83 16.22
CA LEU A 20 -3.00 8.44 15.08
C LEU A 20 -2.43 9.66 14.33
N VAL A 21 -3.23 10.72 14.15
CA VAL A 21 -2.76 11.97 13.52
C VAL A 21 -1.68 12.64 14.37
N ARG A 22 -1.88 12.74 15.69
CA ARG A 22 -0.87 13.29 16.62
C ARG A 22 0.40 12.46 16.65
N PHE A 23 0.26 11.12 16.65
CA PHE A 23 1.41 10.23 16.59
C PHE A 23 2.20 10.42 15.28
N ALA A 24 1.51 10.48 14.14
CA ALA A 24 2.13 10.71 12.84
C ALA A 24 2.92 12.05 12.84
N ALA A 25 2.29 13.12 13.26
CA ALA A 25 2.92 14.45 13.32
C ALA A 25 4.13 14.46 14.27
N ALA A 26 4.00 13.92 15.50
CA ALA A 26 5.07 13.87 16.50
C ALA A 26 6.29 13.06 16.03
N ASN A 27 6.07 12.00 15.22
CA ASN A 27 7.12 11.14 14.68
C ASN A 27 7.56 11.52 13.26
N LYS A 28 7.17 12.72 12.79
CA LYS A 28 7.60 13.28 11.48
C LYS A 28 7.17 12.42 10.28
N PHE A 29 6.02 11.75 10.37
CA PHE A 29 5.35 11.24 9.20
C PHE A 29 4.66 12.42 8.50
N GLU A 30 4.97 12.62 7.24
CA GLU A 30 4.37 13.70 6.44
C GLU A 30 2.96 13.31 5.95
N ALA A 31 2.65 12.02 5.98
CA ALA A 31 1.40 11.50 5.44
C ALA A 31 0.84 10.31 6.24
N MET A 32 -0.40 9.97 5.94
CA MET A 32 -1.06 8.75 6.40
C MET A 32 -1.63 7.98 5.20
N ASP A 33 -1.44 6.67 5.20
CA ASP A 33 -2.21 5.72 4.41
C ASP A 33 -3.38 5.25 5.27
N VAL A 34 -4.58 5.70 4.92
CA VAL A 34 -5.75 5.46 5.75
C VAL A 34 -6.49 4.21 5.31
N TRP A 35 -6.58 3.23 6.19
CA TRP A 35 -7.39 2.04 5.96
C TRP A 35 -8.88 2.38 5.93
N GLY A 36 -9.60 1.89 4.91
CA GLY A 36 -10.98 2.26 4.65
C GLY A 36 -11.96 1.92 5.79
N VAL A 37 -11.63 0.97 6.66
CA VAL A 37 -12.43 0.69 7.88
C VAL A 37 -12.35 1.88 8.84
N HIS A 38 -11.16 2.41 9.09
CA HIS A 38 -10.99 3.62 9.91
C HIS A 38 -11.64 4.83 9.24
N ALA A 39 -11.45 4.98 7.92
CA ALA A 39 -11.99 6.11 7.16
C ALA A 39 -13.51 6.25 7.21
N LYS A 40 -14.25 5.13 7.28
CA LYS A 40 -15.72 5.12 7.32
C LYS A 40 -16.31 5.75 8.59
N HIS A 41 -15.56 5.78 9.67
CA HIS A 41 -16.01 6.26 10.98
C HIS A 41 -15.55 7.70 11.30
N LEU A 42 -14.80 8.34 10.39
CA LEU A 42 -14.29 9.70 10.59
C LEU A 42 -15.40 10.74 10.66
N GLN A 43 -15.31 11.57 11.70
CA GLN A 43 -16.17 12.73 11.90
C GLN A 43 -15.54 13.98 11.26
N GLU A 44 -16.32 15.06 11.13
CA GLU A 44 -15.79 16.33 10.62
C GLU A 44 -14.67 16.89 11.51
N ALA A 45 -14.74 16.68 12.83
CA ALA A 45 -13.68 17.09 13.75
C ALA A 45 -12.34 16.41 13.45
N ASP A 46 -12.36 15.14 13.04
CA ASP A 46 -11.15 14.39 12.64
C ASP A 46 -10.51 14.99 11.39
N LEU A 47 -11.35 15.38 10.41
CA LEU A 47 -10.88 16.00 9.17
C LEU A 47 -10.27 17.38 9.41
N VAL A 48 -10.91 18.19 10.28
CA VAL A 48 -10.37 19.50 10.69
C VAL A 48 -9.02 19.33 11.42
N LEU A 49 -8.92 18.35 12.32
CA LEU A 49 -7.67 18.06 13.01
C LEU A 49 -6.57 17.64 12.01
N LEU A 50 -6.89 16.75 11.07
CA LEU A 50 -5.96 16.31 10.03
C LEU A 50 -5.46 17.50 9.20
N GLN A 51 -6.35 18.37 8.74
CA GLN A 51 -6.00 19.57 7.97
C GLN A 51 -5.06 20.51 8.73
N ASN A 52 -5.21 20.62 10.04
CA ASN A 52 -4.41 21.50 10.89
C ASN A 52 -3.11 20.85 11.40
N SER A 53 -2.94 19.55 11.22
CA SER A 53 -1.79 18.80 11.75
C SER A 53 -0.51 18.93 10.92
N GLY A 54 -0.61 19.37 9.66
CA GLY A 54 0.48 19.29 8.68
C GLY A 54 0.67 17.91 8.08
N VAL A 55 -0.10 16.89 8.50
CA VAL A 55 -0.10 15.53 7.93
C VAL A 55 -1.21 15.44 6.88
N HIS A 56 -0.90 14.90 5.70
CA HIS A 56 -1.91 14.70 4.65
C HIS A 56 -2.23 13.21 4.45
N VAL A 57 -3.32 12.89 3.76
CA VAL A 57 -3.62 11.49 3.38
C VAL A 57 -2.96 11.19 2.04
N SER A 58 -1.97 10.31 2.05
CA SER A 58 -1.27 9.88 0.83
C SER A 58 -2.09 8.90 0.00
N MET A 59 -2.85 8.05 0.66
CA MET A 59 -3.61 6.97 0.04
C MET A 59 -4.78 6.54 0.93
N LEU A 60 -5.89 6.12 0.31
CA LEU A 60 -6.99 5.40 0.95
C LEU A 60 -6.91 3.94 0.54
N SER A 61 -6.70 3.04 1.50
CA SER A 61 -6.56 1.60 1.26
C SER A 61 -7.86 0.87 1.55
N HIS A 62 -8.44 0.20 0.56
CA HIS A 62 -9.72 -0.51 0.72
C HIS A 62 -9.79 -1.75 -0.18
N TYR A 63 -10.89 -2.50 -0.03
CA TYR A 63 -11.19 -3.70 -0.79
C TYR A 63 -12.45 -3.47 -1.63
N LEU A 64 -12.46 -4.01 -2.86
CA LEU A 64 -13.62 -3.98 -3.74
C LEU A 64 -14.09 -5.40 -4.04
N PRO A 65 -15.42 -5.64 -4.13
CA PRO A 65 -15.99 -6.98 -4.32
C PRO A 65 -15.99 -7.38 -5.80
N PHE A 66 -14.87 -7.87 -6.33
CA PHE A 66 -14.74 -8.32 -7.72
C PHE A 66 -15.54 -9.60 -8.02
N ASP A 67 -16.06 -10.29 -7.02
CA ASP A 67 -17.00 -11.42 -7.14
C ASP A 67 -18.45 -10.97 -7.32
N ALA A 68 -18.77 -9.74 -6.90
CA ALA A 68 -20.11 -9.18 -7.02
C ALA A 68 -20.49 -8.77 -8.47
N PRO A 69 -21.79 -8.52 -8.74
CA PRO A 69 -22.23 -7.90 -10.00
C PRO A 69 -21.55 -6.55 -10.24
N LEU A 70 -21.28 -6.22 -11.52
CA LEU A 70 -20.58 -4.98 -11.89
C LEU A 70 -21.28 -3.73 -11.32
N SER A 71 -22.61 -3.69 -11.28
CA SER A 71 -23.36 -2.55 -10.73
C SER A 71 -23.02 -2.31 -9.25
N VAL A 72 -22.91 -3.37 -8.45
CA VAL A 72 -22.54 -3.30 -7.02
C VAL A 72 -21.10 -2.82 -6.89
N LEU A 73 -20.18 -3.39 -7.67
CA LEU A 73 -18.78 -2.97 -7.70
C LEU A 73 -18.63 -1.47 -8.00
N LEU A 74 -19.32 -0.97 -9.04
CA LEU A 74 -19.23 0.43 -9.42
C LEU A 74 -19.88 1.37 -8.40
N GLU A 75 -20.98 0.97 -7.76
CA GLU A 75 -21.57 1.77 -6.67
C GLU A 75 -20.64 1.84 -5.46
N GLN A 76 -19.97 0.75 -5.07
CA GLN A 76 -18.97 0.78 -4.02
C GLN A 76 -17.75 1.61 -4.43
N THR A 77 -17.34 1.56 -5.69
CA THR A 77 -16.26 2.42 -6.21
C THR A 77 -16.62 3.90 -6.09
N LYS A 78 -17.85 4.30 -6.43
CA LYS A 78 -18.31 5.69 -6.26
C LYS A 78 -18.33 6.12 -4.79
N ALA A 79 -18.76 5.23 -3.89
CA ALA A 79 -18.74 5.51 -2.45
C ALA A 79 -17.29 5.72 -1.95
N LEU A 80 -16.38 4.87 -2.41
CA LEU A 80 -14.95 4.97 -2.09
C LEU A 80 -14.31 6.25 -2.66
N SER A 81 -14.70 6.64 -3.89
CA SER A 81 -14.29 7.90 -4.51
C SER A 81 -14.69 9.11 -3.66
N ARG A 82 -15.94 9.17 -3.19
CA ARG A 82 -16.40 10.25 -2.29
C ARG A 82 -15.63 10.28 -0.97
N LEU A 83 -15.32 9.12 -0.41
CA LEU A 83 -14.54 9.02 0.83
C LEU A 83 -13.11 9.54 0.62
N ALA A 84 -12.47 9.17 -0.49
CA ALA A 84 -11.13 9.66 -0.84
C ALA A 84 -11.13 11.19 -1.05
N GLN A 85 -12.18 11.76 -1.66
CA GLN A 85 -12.35 13.21 -1.79
C GLN A 85 -12.45 13.91 -0.43
N ARG A 86 -13.24 13.35 0.51
CA ARG A 86 -13.33 13.89 1.88
C ARG A 86 -11.98 13.89 2.60
N LEU A 87 -11.16 12.87 2.35
CA LEU A 87 -9.81 12.73 2.89
C LEU A 87 -8.75 13.59 2.16
N GLY A 88 -9.11 14.24 1.05
CA GLY A 88 -8.20 15.03 0.24
C GLY A 88 -7.16 14.20 -0.52
N THR A 89 -7.38 12.89 -0.71
CA THR A 89 -6.45 12.03 -1.44
C THR A 89 -6.97 11.66 -2.83
N ARG A 90 -6.04 11.50 -3.77
CA ARG A 90 -6.32 11.01 -5.12
C ARG A 90 -6.00 9.54 -5.32
N ARG A 91 -5.27 8.92 -4.39
CA ARG A 91 -4.79 7.54 -4.51
C ARG A 91 -5.69 6.61 -3.72
N ILE A 92 -6.19 5.58 -4.39
CA ILE A 92 -7.05 4.56 -3.80
C ILE A 92 -6.42 3.20 -4.10
N ARG A 93 -5.91 2.53 -3.07
CA ARG A 93 -5.33 1.20 -3.19
C ARG A 93 -6.40 0.13 -3.05
N ILE A 94 -6.37 -0.83 -3.97
CA ILE A 94 -7.19 -2.03 -3.95
C ILE A 94 -6.35 -3.26 -4.32
N PHE A 95 -6.89 -4.44 -4.07
CA PHE A 95 -6.37 -5.69 -4.62
C PHE A 95 -7.00 -6.02 -5.98
N ALA A 96 -6.23 -6.65 -6.85
CA ALA A 96 -6.69 -7.12 -8.15
C ALA A 96 -7.36 -8.50 -8.05
N GLY A 97 -8.54 -8.56 -7.43
CA GLY A 97 -9.26 -9.80 -7.16
C GLY A 97 -8.72 -10.55 -5.94
N HIS A 98 -9.06 -11.86 -5.84
CA HIS A 98 -8.77 -12.73 -4.70
C HIS A 98 -8.20 -14.08 -5.14
N LYS A 99 -7.64 -14.15 -6.34
CA LYS A 99 -7.08 -15.36 -6.94
C LYS A 99 -5.71 -15.06 -7.52
N ALA A 100 -4.73 -15.90 -7.22
CA ALA A 100 -3.41 -15.80 -7.81
C ALA A 100 -3.47 -15.84 -9.35
N SER A 101 -2.58 -15.12 -10.00
CA SER A 101 -2.59 -14.95 -11.45
C SER A 101 -2.58 -16.27 -12.22
N HIS A 102 -1.81 -17.26 -11.74
CA HIS A 102 -1.69 -18.60 -12.35
C HIS A 102 -2.95 -19.48 -12.15
N GLN A 103 -3.85 -19.11 -11.23
CA GLN A 103 -5.09 -19.82 -10.96
C GLN A 103 -6.29 -19.26 -11.74
N LEU A 104 -6.12 -18.10 -12.39
CA LEU A 104 -7.18 -17.48 -13.18
C LEU A 104 -7.31 -18.19 -14.54
N THR A 105 -8.52 -18.60 -14.85
CA THR A 105 -8.87 -18.94 -16.24
C THR A 105 -8.88 -17.66 -17.10
N GLU A 106 -8.74 -17.80 -18.42
CA GLU A 106 -8.79 -16.64 -19.33
C GLU A 106 -10.14 -15.88 -19.22
N ALA A 107 -11.26 -16.59 -18.98
CA ALA A 107 -12.57 -15.99 -18.79
C ALA A 107 -12.65 -15.18 -17.49
N GLU A 108 -12.11 -15.70 -16.38
CA GLU A 108 -12.04 -14.98 -15.10
C GLU A 108 -11.14 -13.75 -15.21
N ARG A 109 -10.00 -13.89 -15.89
CA ARG A 109 -9.08 -12.77 -16.15
C ARG A 109 -9.75 -11.69 -17.01
N ALA A 110 -10.39 -12.04 -18.09
CA ALA A 110 -11.11 -11.10 -18.97
C ALA A 110 -12.22 -10.36 -18.19
N ARG A 111 -12.96 -11.06 -17.33
CA ARG A 111 -13.96 -10.45 -16.44
C ARG A 111 -13.31 -9.45 -15.48
N LEU A 112 -12.21 -9.80 -14.83
CA LEU A 112 -11.48 -8.93 -13.91
C LEU A 112 -10.97 -7.66 -14.62
N VAL A 113 -10.39 -7.81 -15.81
CA VAL A 113 -9.93 -6.68 -16.64
C VAL A 113 -11.10 -5.74 -16.99
N TYR A 114 -12.24 -6.30 -17.39
CA TYR A 114 -13.44 -5.51 -17.67
C TYR A 114 -13.94 -4.74 -16.44
N GLN A 115 -13.96 -5.39 -15.28
CA GLN A 115 -14.34 -4.79 -14.00
C GLN A 115 -13.36 -3.68 -13.57
N LEU A 116 -12.06 -3.93 -13.65
CA LEU A 116 -11.02 -2.93 -13.35
C LEU A 116 -11.10 -1.72 -14.29
N SER A 117 -11.35 -1.94 -15.58
CA SER A 117 -11.57 -0.84 -16.52
C SER A 117 -12.77 0.03 -16.12
N GLY A 118 -13.84 -0.58 -15.60
CA GLY A 118 -14.99 0.13 -15.04
C GLY A 118 -14.63 0.94 -13.79
N VAL A 119 -13.88 0.36 -12.87
CA VAL A 119 -13.36 1.05 -11.66
C VAL A 119 -12.51 2.25 -12.06
N CYS A 120 -11.56 2.06 -12.99
CA CYS A 120 -10.69 3.13 -13.47
C CYS A 120 -11.49 4.30 -14.07
N LYS A 121 -12.49 4.01 -14.91
CA LYS A 121 -13.37 5.04 -15.50
C LYS A 121 -14.11 5.86 -14.44
N VAL A 122 -14.61 5.21 -13.39
CA VAL A 122 -15.32 5.92 -12.29
C VAL A 122 -14.35 6.82 -11.53
N LEU A 123 -13.16 6.34 -11.21
CA LEU A 123 -12.19 7.11 -10.44
C LEU A 123 -11.56 8.25 -11.25
N ASP A 124 -11.33 8.03 -12.54
CA ASP A 124 -10.76 9.06 -13.44
C ASP A 124 -11.69 10.28 -13.62
N GLN A 125 -13.01 10.08 -13.61
CA GLN A 125 -13.98 11.18 -13.58
C GLN A 125 -13.76 12.14 -12.40
N ALA A 126 -13.26 11.63 -11.28
CA ALA A 126 -12.92 12.40 -10.09
C ALA A 126 -11.42 12.79 -10.05
N LYS A 127 -10.66 12.56 -11.13
CA LYS A 127 -9.20 12.75 -11.21
C LYS A 127 -8.45 11.96 -10.14
N GLN A 128 -8.95 10.78 -9.81
CA GLN A 128 -8.36 9.84 -8.86
C GLN A 128 -7.68 8.68 -9.58
N LEU A 129 -6.77 8.02 -8.88
CA LEU A 129 -6.02 6.88 -9.36
C LEU A 129 -6.42 5.63 -8.57
N VAL A 130 -6.54 4.51 -9.25
CA VAL A 130 -6.58 3.20 -8.61
C VAL A 130 -5.16 2.64 -8.58
N LEU A 131 -4.70 2.25 -7.40
CA LEU A 131 -3.41 1.62 -7.22
C LEU A 131 -3.63 0.13 -6.94
N LEU A 132 -3.21 -0.70 -7.88
CA LEU A 132 -3.18 -2.14 -7.68
C LEU A 132 -1.98 -2.48 -6.81
N GLU A 133 -2.21 -3.09 -5.66
CA GLU A 133 -1.12 -3.56 -4.82
C GLU A 133 -0.54 -4.86 -5.40
N ILE A 134 0.79 -4.92 -5.50
CA ILE A 134 1.48 -6.20 -5.75
C ILE A 134 1.33 -7.03 -4.48
N HIS A 135 0.56 -8.12 -4.57
CA HIS A 135 0.18 -8.90 -3.39
C HIS A 135 -0.12 -10.36 -3.79
N PRO A 136 0.34 -11.35 -3.01
CA PRO A 136 0.02 -12.75 -3.26
C PRO A 136 -1.49 -12.99 -3.27
N ASN A 137 -1.92 -14.05 -3.93
CA ASN A 137 -3.32 -14.42 -4.09
C ASN A 137 -4.19 -13.35 -4.79
N THR A 138 -3.59 -12.52 -5.65
CA THR A 138 -4.28 -11.56 -6.53
C THR A 138 -3.81 -11.74 -7.97
N ALA A 139 -4.46 -11.08 -8.93
CA ALA A 139 -3.99 -11.06 -10.32
C ALA A 139 -2.73 -10.19 -10.53
N ALA A 140 -2.29 -9.45 -9.52
CA ALA A 140 -1.07 -8.64 -9.51
C ALA A 140 -0.05 -9.23 -8.52
N ASP A 141 0.15 -10.54 -8.52
CA ASP A 141 1.01 -11.27 -7.58
C ASP A 141 2.46 -11.42 -8.05
N THR A 142 2.73 -11.19 -9.32
CA THR A 142 4.08 -11.18 -9.91
C THR A 142 4.27 -9.94 -10.76
N ILE A 143 5.52 -9.59 -11.08
CA ILE A 143 5.82 -8.43 -11.94
C ILE A 143 5.24 -8.64 -13.34
N GLU A 144 5.42 -9.82 -13.91
CA GLU A 144 4.92 -10.19 -15.24
C GLU A 144 3.39 -10.11 -15.31
N SER A 145 2.70 -10.65 -14.29
CA SER A 145 1.24 -10.60 -14.26
C SER A 145 0.72 -9.19 -14.03
N THR A 146 1.42 -8.39 -13.23
CA THR A 146 1.08 -6.96 -13.01
C THR A 146 1.22 -6.16 -14.30
N GLU A 147 2.34 -6.32 -15.03
CA GLU A 147 2.54 -5.66 -16.34
C GLU A 147 1.47 -6.06 -17.35
N ARG A 148 1.18 -7.38 -17.45
CA ARG A 148 0.12 -7.90 -18.31
C ARG A 148 -1.23 -7.29 -17.94
N LEU A 149 -1.57 -7.22 -16.66
CA LEU A 149 -2.83 -6.68 -16.18
C LEU A 149 -2.96 -5.18 -16.49
N LEU A 150 -1.90 -4.39 -16.28
CA LEU A 150 -1.87 -2.98 -16.62
C LEU A 150 -2.05 -2.76 -18.13
N HIS A 151 -1.40 -3.58 -18.95
CA HIS A 151 -1.54 -3.54 -20.41
C HIS A 151 -2.96 -3.88 -20.87
N GLU A 152 -3.58 -4.91 -20.29
CA GLU A 152 -4.94 -5.35 -20.63
C GLU A 152 -6.00 -4.33 -20.17
N VAL A 153 -5.85 -3.74 -18.97
CA VAL A 153 -6.75 -2.68 -18.47
C VAL A 153 -6.58 -1.39 -19.29
N ASN A 154 -5.36 -1.09 -19.72
CA ASN A 154 -4.97 0.02 -20.58
C ASN A 154 -5.67 1.35 -20.23
N HIS A 155 -5.58 1.76 -18.96
CA HIS A 155 -6.22 2.98 -18.48
C HIS A 155 -5.24 3.85 -17.68
N PRO A 156 -5.15 5.18 -17.96
CA PRO A 156 -4.19 6.07 -17.32
C PRO A 156 -4.39 6.21 -15.80
N ALA A 157 -5.59 5.97 -15.29
CA ALA A 157 -5.87 5.96 -13.85
C ALA A 157 -5.45 4.66 -13.15
N CYS A 158 -5.06 3.59 -13.89
CA CYS A 158 -4.57 2.35 -13.32
C CYS A 158 -3.08 2.47 -13.04
N ARG A 159 -2.69 2.35 -11.79
CA ARG A 159 -1.33 2.52 -11.28
C ARG A 159 -0.99 1.40 -10.29
N VAL A 160 0.20 1.45 -9.72
CA VAL A 160 0.71 0.42 -8.81
C VAL A 160 1.01 1.00 -7.43
N ASN A 161 0.57 0.29 -6.39
CA ASN A 161 1.16 0.33 -5.06
C ASN A 161 2.22 -0.79 -5.01
N PHE A 162 3.48 -0.40 -4.92
CA PHE A 162 4.62 -1.31 -4.95
C PHE A 162 4.93 -1.78 -3.53
N ASP A 163 4.43 -2.96 -3.16
CA ASP A 163 4.78 -3.59 -1.89
C ASP A 163 6.10 -4.34 -2.04
N VAL A 164 7.15 -3.80 -1.41
CA VAL A 164 8.52 -4.30 -1.58
C VAL A 164 8.67 -5.74 -1.09
N LEU A 165 7.99 -6.08 0.03
CA LEU A 165 8.05 -7.44 0.58
C LEU A 165 7.37 -8.44 -0.35
N HIS A 166 6.19 -8.13 -0.86
CA HIS A 166 5.45 -9.04 -1.75
C HIS A 166 6.12 -9.19 -3.12
N VAL A 167 6.90 -8.20 -3.56
CA VAL A 167 7.80 -8.37 -4.71
C VAL A 167 8.88 -9.41 -4.41
N VAL A 168 9.52 -9.36 -3.24
CA VAL A 168 10.49 -10.39 -2.82
C VAL A 168 9.82 -11.76 -2.67
N GLU A 169 8.62 -11.82 -2.09
CA GLU A 169 7.82 -13.03 -1.98
C GLU A 169 7.52 -13.68 -3.34
N SER A 170 7.31 -12.87 -4.37
CA SER A 170 7.12 -13.38 -5.75
C SER A 170 8.41 -13.94 -6.39
N GLY A 171 9.54 -13.85 -5.71
CA GLY A 171 10.86 -14.28 -6.20
C GLY A 171 11.58 -13.22 -7.06
N ALA A 172 11.05 -12.01 -7.17
CA ALA A 172 11.66 -10.96 -7.97
C ALA A 172 12.68 -10.11 -7.15
N ASP A 173 13.72 -9.62 -7.81
CA ASP A 173 14.61 -8.61 -7.24
C ASP A 173 13.88 -7.26 -7.16
N PRO A 174 13.72 -6.66 -5.97
CA PRO A 174 12.88 -5.48 -5.81
C PRO A 174 13.44 -4.24 -6.52
N VAL A 175 14.75 -4.13 -6.72
CA VAL A 175 15.36 -3.02 -7.45
C VAL A 175 15.07 -3.13 -8.95
N ALA A 176 15.30 -4.32 -9.52
CA ALA A 176 15.00 -4.58 -10.93
C ALA A 176 13.50 -4.44 -11.24
N ALA A 177 12.64 -4.98 -10.35
CA ALA A 177 11.19 -4.88 -10.44
C ALA A 177 10.71 -3.41 -10.39
N TYR A 178 11.27 -2.61 -9.46
CA TYR A 178 10.95 -1.19 -9.36
C TYR A 178 11.29 -0.45 -10.66
N ARG A 179 12.50 -0.67 -11.21
CA ARG A 179 12.93 -0.03 -12.47
C ARG A 179 12.01 -0.38 -13.66
N ARG A 180 11.50 -1.61 -13.71
CA ARG A 180 10.52 -2.05 -14.75
C ARG A 180 9.19 -1.33 -14.63
N LEU A 181 8.69 -1.15 -13.41
CA LEU A 181 7.36 -0.57 -13.14
C LEU A 181 7.40 0.92 -12.78
N GLU A 182 8.57 1.57 -12.72
CA GLU A 182 8.77 2.95 -12.25
C GLU A 182 7.74 3.95 -12.79
N PRO A 183 7.39 3.96 -14.10
CA PRO A 183 6.46 4.95 -14.66
C PRO A 183 5.02 4.82 -14.12
N VAL A 184 4.67 3.68 -13.56
CA VAL A 184 3.32 3.38 -13.06
C VAL A 184 3.23 3.25 -11.54
N ILE A 185 4.37 3.27 -10.83
CA ILE A 185 4.41 3.25 -9.36
C ILE A 185 4.06 4.63 -8.81
N GLU A 186 3.02 4.69 -8.00
CA GLU A 186 2.54 5.92 -7.34
C GLU A 186 2.77 5.93 -5.84
N HIS A 187 2.90 4.75 -5.23
CA HIS A 187 3.07 4.57 -3.80
C HIS A 187 3.83 3.27 -3.50
N LEU A 188 4.47 3.19 -2.33
CA LEU A 188 5.15 1.99 -1.87
C LEU A 188 4.63 1.55 -0.50
N HIS A 189 4.61 0.24 -0.23
CA HIS A 189 4.54 -0.32 1.12
C HIS A 189 5.89 -0.87 1.54
N LEU A 190 6.28 -0.57 2.78
CA LEU A 190 7.54 -1.00 3.39
C LEU A 190 7.23 -1.84 4.63
N LYS A 191 7.56 -3.11 4.55
CA LYS A 191 7.47 -4.11 5.63
C LYS A 191 8.43 -5.25 5.35
N THR A 192 8.66 -6.12 6.30
CA THR A 192 9.54 -7.28 6.11
C THR A 192 9.18 -8.43 7.06
N VAL A 193 9.73 -9.60 6.79
CA VAL A 193 9.76 -10.77 7.67
C VAL A 193 11.19 -11.21 7.90
N GLY A 194 11.43 -11.98 8.96
CA GLY A 194 12.78 -12.47 9.30
C GLY A 194 13.30 -13.53 8.34
N ARG A 195 12.40 -14.38 7.79
CA ARG A 195 12.73 -15.48 6.89
C ARG A 195 11.64 -15.72 5.86
N ALA A 196 12.00 -16.32 4.73
CA ALA A 196 11.09 -16.58 3.62
C ALA A 196 9.98 -17.62 3.93
N ASP A 197 10.12 -18.42 4.99
CA ASP A 197 9.09 -19.35 5.45
C ASP A 197 8.06 -18.71 6.39
N GLN A 198 8.07 -17.38 6.54
CA GLN A 198 7.21 -16.62 7.48
C GLN A 198 6.26 -15.65 6.78
N PHE A 199 6.09 -15.72 5.45
CA PHE A 199 5.17 -14.85 4.72
C PHE A 199 3.70 -15.03 5.12
N ASP A 200 3.32 -16.19 5.63
CA ASP A 200 1.97 -16.51 6.09
C ASP A 200 1.45 -15.57 7.19
N VAL A 201 2.35 -14.85 7.88
CA VAL A 201 1.96 -13.80 8.83
C VAL A 201 1.10 -12.71 8.18
N PHE A 202 1.21 -12.51 6.86
CA PHE A 202 0.41 -11.57 6.08
C PHE A 202 -0.85 -12.17 5.45
N GLU A 203 -1.10 -13.45 5.66
CA GLU A 203 -2.37 -14.05 5.21
C GLU A 203 -3.56 -13.45 5.96
N PRO A 204 -4.73 -13.32 5.31
CA PRO A 204 -5.93 -12.75 5.94
C PRO A 204 -6.31 -13.41 7.26
N ALA A 205 -6.12 -14.73 7.39
CA ALA A 205 -6.38 -15.48 8.60
C ALA A 205 -5.55 -14.98 9.80
N ASN A 206 -4.31 -14.56 9.55
CA ASN A 206 -3.44 -13.98 10.58
C ASN A 206 -3.64 -12.46 10.73
N VAL A 207 -3.78 -11.74 9.62
CA VAL A 207 -3.90 -10.27 9.64
C VAL A 207 -5.16 -9.81 10.36
N TYR A 208 -6.31 -10.43 10.08
CA TYR A 208 -7.60 -9.98 10.61
C TYR A 208 -8.04 -10.68 11.91
N ALA A 209 -7.42 -11.76 12.30
CA ALA A 209 -7.65 -12.37 13.60
C ALA A 209 -6.82 -11.68 14.68
N ALA A 210 -7.46 -11.27 15.78
CA ALA A 210 -6.74 -10.70 16.93
C ALA A 210 -5.73 -11.70 17.53
N SER A 211 -6.05 -13.00 17.46
CA SER A 211 -5.21 -14.13 17.88
C SER A 211 -4.30 -14.67 16.76
N GLY A 212 -4.27 -14.05 15.60
CA GLY A 212 -3.41 -14.49 14.49
C GLY A 212 -1.93 -14.41 14.85
N SER A 213 -1.11 -15.31 14.28
CA SER A 213 0.34 -15.31 14.51
C SER A 213 0.96 -13.99 14.03
N ARG A 214 1.93 -13.52 14.80
CA ARG A 214 2.81 -12.39 14.46
C ARG A 214 4.27 -12.85 14.40
N ASP A 215 4.48 -14.16 14.48
CA ASP A 215 5.81 -14.75 14.42
C ASP A 215 6.44 -14.47 13.06
N GLY A 216 7.67 -14.00 13.08
CA GLY A 216 8.39 -13.64 11.88
C GLY A 216 8.35 -12.16 11.53
N MET A 217 7.48 -11.35 12.14
CA MET A 217 7.57 -9.90 12.00
C MET A 217 8.83 -9.37 12.70
N VAL A 218 9.66 -8.68 11.95
CA VAL A 218 10.92 -8.10 12.46
C VAL A 218 11.03 -6.63 12.06
N PRO A 219 11.90 -5.84 12.70
CA PRO A 219 12.20 -4.48 12.29
C PRO A 219 12.53 -4.38 10.80
N LEU A 220 12.22 -3.25 10.19
CA LEU A 220 12.32 -3.07 8.74
C LEU A 220 13.71 -3.44 8.16
N PHE A 221 14.78 -3.18 8.89
CA PHE A 221 16.14 -3.43 8.43
C PHE A 221 16.76 -4.75 8.94
N ASP A 222 15.99 -5.57 9.68
CA ASP A 222 16.44 -6.83 10.24
C ASP A 222 15.86 -8.06 9.51
N GLY A 223 15.12 -7.83 8.43
CA GLY A 223 14.43 -8.88 7.66
C GLY A 223 15.11 -9.25 6.35
N ILE A 224 14.37 -10.05 5.57
CA ILE A 224 14.87 -10.60 4.30
C ILE A 224 14.96 -9.58 3.17
N VAL A 225 14.28 -8.43 3.29
CA VAL A 225 14.36 -7.36 2.29
C VAL A 225 15.59 -6.50 2.57
N ASP A 226 16.52 -6.45 1.63
CA ASP A 226 17.68 -5.56 1.70
C ASP A 226 17.27 -4.11 1.39
N TYR A 227 16.71 -3.43 2.39
CA TYR A 227 16.29 -2.03 2.26
C TYR A 227 17.47 -1.06 2.15
N ASP A 228 18.66 -1.39 2.70
CA ASP A 228 19.85 -0.54 2.51
C ASP A 228 20.19 -0.49 1.00
N ARG A 229 20.29 -1.63 0.33
CA ARG A 229 20.51 -1.71 -1.12
C ARG A 229 19.36 -1.05 -1.89
N PHE A 230 18.10 -1.34 -1.54
CA PHE A 230 16.92 -0.80 -2.22
C PHE A 230 16.92 0.74 -2.21
N PHE A 231 17.19 1.35 -1.06
CA PHE A 231 17.25 2.80 -0.94
C PHE A 231 18.48 3.39 -1.63
N ASP A 232 19.65 2.78 -1.51
CA ASP A 232 20.89 3.29 -2.11
C ASP A 232 20.80 3.31 -3.64
N GLU A 233 20.31 2.23 -4.26
CA GLU A 233 20.23 2.12 -5.72
C GLU A 233 19.08 2.93 -6.35
N LEU A 234 17.99 3.21 -5.61
CA LEU A 234 16.81 3.89 -6.11
C LEU A 234 16.60 5.30 -5.54
N LYS A 235 17.54 5.81 -4.77
CA LYS A 235 17.42 7.05 -4.01
C LYS A 235 16.91 8.23 -4.84
N SER A 236 17.43 8.44 -6.03
CA SER A 236 17.07 9.57 -6.91
C SER A 236 15.60 9.53 -7.34
N VAL A 237 15.10 8.34 -7.69
CA VAL A 237 13.73 8.14 -8.16
C VAL A 237 12.73 8.05 -7.01
N LEU A 238 13.16 7.56 -5.85
CA LEU A 238 12.33 7.51 -4.65
C LEU A 238 12.09 8.89 -4.03
N ALA A 239 12.92 9.89 -4.32
CA ALA A 239 12.79 11.23 -3.76
C ALA A 239 11.41 11.86 -4.00
N ALA A 240 10.78 11.57 -5.13
CA ALA A 240 9.45 12.08 -5.51
C ALA A 240 8.29 11.15 -5.09
N LYS A 241 8.56 10.03 -4.46
CA LYS A 241 7.54 9.03 -4.08
C LYS A 241 7.12 9.16 -2.62
N THR A 242 5.99 8.53 -2.31
CA THR A 242 5.51 8.33 -0.93
C THR A 242 5.54 6.84 -0.60
N ALA A 243 5.96 6.50 0.61
CA ALA A 243 5.98 5.12 1.08
C ALA A 243 5.32 5.02 2.46
N SER A 244 4.46 4.05 2.65
CA SER A 244 3.84 3.73 3.94
C SER A 244 4.66 2.69 4.70
N LEU A 245 4.90 2.94 5.97
CA LEU A 245 5.38 1.91 6.89
C LEU A 245 4.21 1.10 7.42
N GLU A 246 4.32 -0.22 7.30
CA GLU A 246 3.30 -1.16 7.70
C GLU A 246 3.84 -2.15 8.74
N TRP A 247 3.15 -2.27 9.89
CA TRP A 247 3.53 -3.14 10.97
C TRP A 247 2.32 -3.85 11.56
N PHE A 248 2.35 -5.18 11.63
CA PHE A 248 1.24 -5.98 12.17
C PHE A 248 1.57 -6.66 13.50
N GLY A 249 2.79 -6.47 13.99
CA GLY A 249 3.25 -6.99 15.27
C GLY A 249 2.79 -6.17 16.48
N GLU A 250 3.33 -6.50 17.63
CA GLU A 250 3.10 -5.78 18.88
C GLU A 250 3.81 -4.41 18.87
N HIS A 251 3.40 -3.52 19.76
CA HIS A 251 4.01 -2.20 19.99
C HIS A 251 4.18 -1.36 18.70
N PRO A 252 3.10 -1.12 17.93
CA PRO A 252 3.20 -0.42 16.65
C PRO A 252 3.78 1.00 16.76
N ASP A 253 3.49 1.73 17.86
CA ASP A 253 4.02 3.09 18.07
C ASP A 253 5.54 3.09 18.10
N GLU A 254 6.13 2.24 18.94
CA GLU A 254 7.58 2.15 19.10
C GLU A 254 8.25 1.71 17.79
N ARG A 255 7.68 0.70 17.15
CA ARG A 255 8.23 0.12 15.92
C ARG A 255 8.20 1.11 14.77
N LEU A 256 7.03 1.67 14.49
CA LEU A 256 6.84 2.60 13.37
C LEU A 256 7.64 3.90 13.57
N ALA A 257 7.73 4.42 14.81
CA ALA A 257 8.59 5.57 15.11
C ALA A 257 10.07 5.27 14.85
N THR A 258 10.53 4.08 15.26
CA THR A 258 11.94 3.67 15.08
C THR A 258 12.24 3.44 13.60
N ASP A 259 11.43 2.65 12.90
CA ASP A 259 11.65 2.36 11.48
C ASP A 259 11.57 3.63 10.64
N GLY A 260 10.62 4.53 10.92
CA GLY A 260 10.51 5.83 10.25
C GLY A 260 11.75 6.70 10.42
N ARG A 261 12.33 6.74 11.62
CA ARG A 261 13.59 7.45 11.88
C ARG A 261 14.74 6.82 11.10
N LEU A 262 14.84 5.49 11.08
CA LEU A 262 15.89 4.77 10.38
C LEU A 262 15.80 4.94 8.86
N VAL A 263 14.60 4.88 8.25
CA VAL A 263 14.40 5.14 6.82
C VAL A 263 14.87 6.55 6.46
N ARG A 264 14.48 7.57 7.24
CA ARG A 264 14.96 8.94 6.99
C ARG A 264 16.47 9.07 7.07
N GLN A 265 17.11 8.39 8.03
CA GLN A 265 18.57 8.38 8.14
C GLN A 265 19.25 7.76 6.91
N ARG A 266 18.72 6.63 6.36
CA ARG A 266 19.24 6.01 5.13
C ARG A 266 19.09 6.93 3.93
N LEU A 267 17.92 7.50 3.76
CA LEU A 267 17.64 8.43 2.65
C LEU A 267 18.49 9.72 2.72
N ALA A 268 18.92 10.14 3.91
CA ALA A 268 19.77 11.30 4.09
C ALA A 268 21.26 11.02 3.80
N ARG A 269 21.70 9.76 3.77
CA ARG A 269 23.13 9.42 3.46
C ARG A 269 23.49 9.97 2.07
N PRO A 270 24.69 10.51 1.88
CA PRO A 270 25.13 10.88 0.52
C PRO A 270 25.20 9.63 -0.36
N VAL A 271 24.93 9.80 -1.65
CA VAL A 271 25.16 8.72 -2.63
C VAL A 271 26.66 8.49 -2.70
N LEU A 272 27.13 7.32 -2.31
CA LEU A 272 28.52 6.93 -2.51
C LEU A 272 28.76 6.84 -4.04
N GLN A 273 29.44 7.82 -4.60
CA GLN A 273 29.97 7.70 -5.97
C GLN A 273 31.15 6.73 -5.88
N PHE A 274 30.93 5.49 -6.30
CA PHE A 274 32.04 4.59 -6.60
C PHE A 274 32.71 5.12 -7.87
N THR A 275 33.87 5.73 -7.70
CA THR A 275 34.79 6.11 -8.78
C THR A 275 35.49 4.90 -9.35
#